data_79f1fb19e934bbabd7cd29b3cbe73f35
#
_entry.id   79f1fb19e934bbabd7cd29b3cbe73f35
#
_cell.length_a   1.000
_cell.length_b   1.000
_cell.length_c   1.000
_cell.angle_alpha   90.00
_cell.angle_beta   90.00
_cell.angle_gamma   90.00
#
_symmetry.space_group_name_H-M   'P 1'
#
loop_
_entity.id
_entity.type
_entity.pdbx_description
1 polymer ?
#
loop_
_entity_poly.entity_id
_entity_poly.type
_entity_poly.pdbx_seq_one_letter_code
_entity_poly.pdbx_strand_id
1 'polypeptide(L)'
;MELYIVRHGETLWNKEKRCQGTIDISLNENGRELARITGEALKDVHFDKIYSSPLSRAYETACLIKGDRDIPVIKDDRLKEVCFGNMEGMCMDDMLKDPDSHFQHFFDAPHLYVPDENGESLEALCERTKGFLVNELMPEADSL
;
A
#
# COMPACT_ATOMS: atom_id res chain seq x y z
N MET A 1 -13.15 -9.31 -16.06
CA MET A 1 -12.87 -8.71 -14.72
C MET A 1 -12.31 -7.32 -14.92
N GLU A 2 -12.77 -6.35 -14.13
CA GLU A 2 -12.20 -5.00 -14.07
C GLU A 2 -11.54 -4.80 -12.71
N LEU A 3 -10.31 -4.28 -12.67
CA LEU A 3 -9.52 -4.13 -11.46
C LEU A 3 -9.23 -2.65 -11.20
N TYR A 4 -9.62 -2.16 -10.04
CA TYR A 4 -9.30 -0.82 -9.54
C TYR A 4 -8.21 -0.91 -8.48
N ILE A 5 -7.11 -0.19 -8.67
CA ILE A 5 -6.00 -0.12 -7.72
C ILE A 5 -5.99 1.27 -7.11
N VAL A 6 -6.10 1.34 -5.79
CA VAL A 6 -6.16 2.61 -5.05
C VAL A 6 -5.06 2.62 -4.00
N ARG A 7 -4.29 3.71 -3.93
CA ARG A 7 -3.36 3.96 -2.85
C ARG A 7 -4.10 4.47 -1.62
N HIS A 8 -3.61 4.13 -0.42
CA HIS A 8 -4.14 4.68 0.84
C HIS A 8 -4.09 6.22 0.88
N GLY A 9 -4.98 6.84 1.65
CA GLY A 9 -5.02 8.27 1.89
C GLY A 9 -3.78 8.79 2.63
N GLU A 10 -3.68 10.11 2.76
CA GLU A 10 -2.57 10.78 3.41
C GLU A 10 -2.47 10.43 4.91
N THR A 11 -1.24 10.23 5.39
CA THR A 11 -0.89 10.09 6.80
C THR A 11 -0.04 11.28 7.26
N LEU A 12 0.17 11.43 8.57
CA LEU A 12 1.11 12.43 9.09
C LEU A 12 2.53 12.23 8.52
N TRP A 13 2.97 10.98 8.41
CA TRP A 13 4.30 10.66 7.89
C TRP A 13 4.44 10.96 6.40
N ASN A 14 3.37 10.86 5.61
CA ASN A 14 3.40 11.38 4.23
C ASN A 14 3.67 12.88 4.21
N LYS A 15 2.96 13.64 5.05
CA LYS A 15 3.12 15.09 5.15
C LYS A 15 4.52 15.48 5.63
N GLU A 16 5.10 14.71 6.55
CA GLU A 16 6.45 14.91 7.07
C GLU A 16 7.55 14.30 6.18
N LYS A 17 7.18 13.68 5.06
CA LYS A 17 8.10 12.96 4.16
C LYS A 17 8.92 11.88 4.87
N ARG A 18 8.30 11.14 5.79
CA ARG A 18 8.93 10.01 6.46
C ARG A 18 8.61 8.71 5.74
N CYS A 19 9.60 7.83 5.68
CA CYS A 19 9.45 6.47 5.20
C CYS A 19 8.49 5.68 6.09
N GLN A 20 7.43 5.09 5.54
CA GLN A 20 6.42 4.40 6.33
C GLN A 20 6.63 2.89 6.37
N GLY A 21 6.76 2.26 5.19
CA GLY A 21 6.89 0.82 5.10
C GLY A 21 5.76 0.07 5.82
N THR A 22 6.13 -0.85 6.70
CA THR A 22 5.20 -1.70 7.47
C THR A 22 4.78 -1.13 8.82
N ILE A 23 5.39 -0.03 9.29
CA ILE A 23 4.92 0.64 10.51
C ILE A 23 3.49 1.14 10.29
N ASP A 24 2.63 0.86 11.29
CA ASP A 24 1.20 1.14 11.20
C ASP A 24 0.88 2.57 11.65
N ILE A 25 0.87 3.48 10.67
CA ILE A 25 0.50 4.89 10.85
C ILE A 25 -0.91 5.12 10.30
N SER A 26 -1.78 5.72 11.09
CA SER A 26 -3.16 6.03 10.72
C SER A 26 -3.27 7.15 9.68
N LEU A 27 -4.40 7.20 8.98
CA LEU A 27 -4.75 8.34 8.12
C LEU A 27 -4.82 9.63 8.96
N ASN A 28 -4.42 10.74 8.38
CA ASN A 28 -4.81 12.05 8.88
C ASN A 28 -6.20 12.45 8.35
N GLU A 29 -6.72 13.61 8.78
CA GLU A 29 -8.06 14.02 8.39
C GLU A 29 -8.18 14.28 6.88
N ASN A 30 -7.13 14.83 6.27
CA ASN A 30 -7.11 15.04 4.82
C ASN A 30 -7.15 13.69 4.05
N GLY A 31 -6.44 12.67 4.53
CA GLY A 31 -6.49 11.33 3.95
C GLY A 31 -7.87 10.69 4.06
N ARG A 32 -8.55 10.88 5.21
CA ARG A 32 -9.93 10.40 5.40
C ARG A 32 -10.91 11.09 4.47
N GLU A 33 -10.82 12.42 4.36
CA GLU A 33 -11.70 13.20 3.48
C GLU A 33 -11.51 12.82 2.02
N LEU A 34 -10.27 12.68 1.56
CA LEU A 34 -9.99 12.25 0.19
C LEU A 34 -10.55 10.84 -0.09
N ALA A 35 -10.45 9.92 0.89
CA ALA A 35 -11.03 8.59 0.76
C ALA A 35 -12.57 8.62 0.65
N ARG A 36 -13.25 9.48 1.40
CA ARG A 36 -14.70 9.68 1.29
C ARG A 36 -15.09 10.24 -0.08
N ILE A 37 -14.36 11.26 -0.56
CA ILE A 37 -14.56 11.83 -1.91
C ILE A 37 -14.39 10.76 -2.99
N THR A 38 -13.37 9.93 -2.87
CA THR A 38 -13.13 8.82 -3.79
C THR A 38 -14.29 7.82 -3.74
N GLY A 39 -14.78 7.48 -2.54
CA GLY A 39 -15.93 6.59 -2.37
C GLY A 39 -17.21 7.16 -3.03
N GLU A 40 -17.47 8.46 -2.87
CA GLU A 40 -18.60 9.13 -3.53
C GLU A 40 -18.46 9.14 -5.06
N ALA A 41 -17.24 9.38 -5.57
CA ALA A 41 -16.98 9.32 -7.01
C ALA A 41 -17.16 7.92 -7.62
N LEU A 42 -16.96 6.88 -6.81
CA LEU A 42 -17.11 5.47 -7.20
C LEU A 42 -18.45 4.85 -6.78
N LYS A 43 -19.40 5.62 -6.31
CA LYS A 43 -20.66 5.09 -5.74
C LYS A 43 -21.49 4.27 -6.72
N ASP A 44 -21.46 4.65 -8.01
CA ASP A 44 -22.20 3.99 -9.08
C ASP A 44 -21.41 2.84 -9.74
N VAL A 45 -20.16 2.62 -9.31
CA VAL A 45 -19.34 1.49 -9.76
C VAL A 45 -19.67 0.27 -8.92
N HIS A 46 -20.07 -0.83 -9.57
CA HIS A 46 -20.28 -2.09 -8.88
C HIS A 46 -18.96 -2.77 -8.57
N PHE A 47 -18.75 -3.12 -7.32
CA PHE A 47 -17.62 -3.93 -6.86
C PHE A 47 -18.13 -5.18 -6.16
N ASP A 48 -17.61 -6.35 -6.56
CA ASP A 48 -17.92 -7.62 -5.90
C ASP A 48 -17.16 -7.77 -4.58
N LYS A 49 -15.91 -7.28 -4.54
CA LYS A 49 -15.01 -7.37 -3.36
C LYS A 49 -14.01 -6.23 -3.34
N ILE A 50 -13.50 -5.96 -2.15
CA ILE A 50 -12.36 -5.06 -1.93
C ILE A 50 -11.31 -5.87 -1.17
N TYR A 51 -10.10 -5.97 -1.72
CA TYR A 51 -8.95 -6.47 -0.99
C TYR A 51 -8.13 -5.30 -0.45
N SER A 52 -7.60 -5.42 0.74
CA SER A 52 -6.83 -4.37 1.39
C SER A 52 -5.63 -4.93 2.16
N SER A 53 -4.54 -4.17 2.16
CA SER A 53 -3.51 -4.34 3.17
C SER A 53 -4.16 -4.26 4.57
N PRO A 54 -3.70 -5.05 5.56
CA PRO A 54 -4.19 -4.96 6.93
C PRO A 54 -3.73 -3.69 7.66
N LEU A 55 -2.74 -2.95 7.14
CA LEU A 55 -2.27 -1.70 7.74
C LEU A 55 -3.42 -0.69 7.82
N SER A 56 -3.54 -0.02 8.98
CA SER A 56 -4.70 0.82 9.33
C SER A 56 -5.00 1.87 8.25
N ARG A 57 -3.98 2.56 7.71
CA ARG A 57 -4.15 3.55 6.64
C ARG A 57 -4.81 2.99 5.38
N ALA A 58 -4.44 1.78 4.99
CA ALA A 58 -4.99 1.14 3.79
C ALA A 58 -6.40 0.59 4.05
N TYR A 59 -6.57 -0.10 5.16
CA TYR A 59 -7.86 -0.68 5.54
C TYR A 59 -8.93 0.39 5.80
N GLU A 60 -8.58 1.47 6.51
CA GLU A 60 -9.49 2.60 6.72
C GLU A 60 -9.86 3.28 5.39
N THR A 61 -8.89 3.46 4.46
CA THR A 61 -9.17 3.96 3.11
C THR A 61 -10.18 3.07 2.40
N ALA A 62 -9.99 1.76 2.42
CA ALA A 62 -10.90 0.80 1.78
C ALA A 62 -12.30 0.87 2.38
N CYS A 63 -12.42 0.97 3.71
CA CYS A 63 -13.71 1.10 4.40
C CYS A 63 -14.42 2.42 4.07
N LEU A 64 -13.69 3.53 3.98
CA LEU A 64 -14.25 4.83 3.62
C LEU A 64 -14.71 4.87 2.15
N ILE A 65 -13.94 4.24 1.23
CA ILE A 65 -14.35 4.09 -0.17
C ILE A 65 -15.59 3.20 -0.28
N LYS A 66 -15.63 2.09 0.46
CA LYS A 66 -16.82 1.23 0.53
C LYS A 66 -18.06 1.98 0.96
N GLY A 67 -17.94 2.84 1.97
CA GLY A 67 -19.07 3.53 2.59
C GLY A 67 -20.10 2.53 3.13
N ASP A 68 -21.39 2.83 2.95
CA ASP A 68 -22.51 2.01 3.43
C ASP A 68 -22.85 0.84 2.51
N ARG A 69 -22.14 0.66 1.40
CA ARG A 69 -22.38 -0.45 0.46
C ARG A 69 -22.07 -1.80 1.10
N ASP A 70 -22.87 -2.81 0.78
CA ASP A 70 -22.67 -4.19 1.24
C ASP A 70 -21.61 -4.90 0.36
N ILE A 71 -20.35 -4.50 0.54
CA ILE A 71 -19.20 -5.05 -0.18
C ILE A 71 -18.22 -5.62 0.86
N PRO A 72 -17.80 -6.89 0.74
CA PRO A 72 -16.80 -7.45 1.65
C PRO A 72 -15.45 -6.76 1.48
N VAL A 73 -14.81 -6.38 2.59
CA VAL A 73 -13.43 -5.87 2.64
C VAL A 73 -12.53 -6.94 3.25
N ILE A 74 -11.69 -7.54 2.44
CA ILE A 74 -10.84 -8.67 2.80
C ILE A 74 -9.40 -8.18 3.02
N LYS A 75 -8.86 -8.43 4.21
CA LYS A 75 -7.46 -8.13 4.53
C LYS A 75 -6.55 -9.23 4.02
N ASP A 76 -5.44 -8.84 3.38
CA ASP A 76 -4.41 -9.77 2.94
C ASP A 76 -3.01 -9.21 3.23
N ASP A 77 -2.21 -9.97 3.96
CA ASP A 77 -0.85 -9.58 4.36
C ASP A 77 0.09 -9.39 3.17
N ARG A 78 -0.18 -10.09 2.07
CA ARG A 78 0.59 -9.96 0.83
C ARG A 78 0.47 -8.59 0.17
N LEU A 79 -0.53 -7.78 0.60
CA LEU A 79 -0.77 -6.40 0.13
C LEU A 79 -0.12 -5.33 1.01
N LYS A 80 0.65 -5.70 2.04
CA LYS A 80 1.42 -4.73 2.81
C LYS A 80 2.43 -4.00 1.94
N GLU A 81 2.75 -2.77 2.33
CA GLU A 81 3.87 -2.02 1.76
C GLU A 81 5.18 -2.80 1.95
N VAL A 82 6.19 -2.51 1.14
CA VAL A 82 7.52 -3.04 1.36
C VAL A 82 8.04 -2.67 2.74
N CYS A 83 8.67 -3.63 3.42
CA CYS A 83 9.32 -3.37 4.70
C CYS A 83 10.68 -2.71 4.45
N PHE A 84 10.83 -1.46 4.90
CA PHE A 84 12.10 -0.73 4.81
C PHE A 84 13.01 -0.93 6.03
N GLY A 85 12.60 -1.77 6.99
CA GLY A 85 13.40 -2.08 8.18
C GLY A 85 13.70 -0.85 9.03
N ASN A 86 14.98 -0.67 9.39
CA ASN A 86 15.40 0.45 10.26
C ASN A 86 15.28 1.83 9.60
N MET A 87 15.04 1.90 8.30
CA MET A 87 14.78 3.15 7.59
C MET A 87 13.37 3.70 7.83
N GLU A 88 12.45 2.89 8.37
CA GLU A 88 11.09 3.33 8.65
C GLU A 88 11.07 4.42 9.72
N GLY A 89 10.36 5.52 9.45
CA GLY A 89 10.32 6.73 10.28
C GLY A 89 11.41 7.76 9.98
N MET A 90 12.45 7.41 9.22
CA MET A 90 13.48 8.35 8.79
C MET A 90 12.93 9.33 7.74
N CYS A 91 13.52 10.53 7.68
CA CYS A 91 13.20 11.52 6.65
C CYS A 91 13.73 11.03 5.28
N MET A 92 12.86 10.95 4.28
CA MET A 92 13.24 10.49 2.94
C MET A 92 14.26 11.42 2.28
N ASP A 93 14.11 12.75 2.47
CA ASP A 93 15.02 13.73 1.90
C ASP A 93 16.46 13.58 2.47
N ASP A 94 16.60 13.13 3.71
CA ASP A 94 17.91 12.90 4.33
C ASP A 94 18.53 11.58 3.82
N MET A 95 17.73 10.53 3.72
CA MET A 95 18.19 9.25 3.16
C MET A 95 18.64 9.36 1.70
N LEU A 96 17.94 10.19 0.90
CA LEU A 96 18.29 10.41 -0.50
C LEU A 96 19.54 11.25 -0.71
N LYS A 97 19.94 12.03 0.31
CA LYS A 97 21.19 12.85 0.28
C LYS A 97 22.40 12.09 0.80
N ASP A 98 22.18 10.99 1.51
CA ASP A 98 23.26 10.18 2.06
C ASP A 98 23.88 9.32 0.93
N PRO A 99 25.16 9.57 0.54
CA PRO A 99 25.82 8.85 -0.53
C PRO A 99 26.06 7.35 -0.20
N ASP A 100 26.05 6.99 1.08
CA ASP A 100 26.22 5.62 1.55
C ASP A 100 24.86 4.89 1.67
N SER A 101 23.75 5.59 1.45
CA SER A 101 22.41 5.02 1.49
C SER A 101 22.09 4.28 0.19
N HIS A 102 21.68 3.01 0.30
CA HIS A 102 21.13 2.26 -0.83
C HIS A 102 19.66 2.62 -1.14
N PHE A 103 19.03 3.48 -0.34
CA PHE A 103 17.62 3.86 -0.48
C PHE A 103 17.32 4.52 -1.83
N GLN A 104 18.28 5.29 -2.37
CA GLN A 104 18.14 5.90 -3.69
C GLN A 104 17.90 4.85 -4.77
N HIS A 105 18.59 3.70 -4.70
CA HIS A 105 18.45 2.63 -5.68
C HIS A 105 17.05 2.02 -5.74
N PHE A 106 16.24 2.15 -4.68
CA PHE A 106 14.84 1.73 -4.71
C PHE A 106 14.06 2.44 -5.82
N PHE A 107 14.43 3.68 -6.16
CA PHE A 107 13.72 4.50 -7.14
C PHE A 107 14.38 4.51 -8.52
N ASP A 108 15.71 4.64 -8.57
CA ASP A 108 16.44 4.88 -9.81
C ASP A 108 17.11 3.63 -10.40
N ALA A 109 17.45 2.67 -9.56
CA ALA A 109 18.12 1.44 -9.96
C ALA A 109 17.68 0.24 -9.10
N PRO A 110 16.40 -0.22 -9.18
CA PRO A 110 15.86 -1.24 -8.27
C PRO A 110 16.67 -2.53 -8.21
N HIS A 111 17.36 -2.88 -9.30
CA HIS A 111 18.23 -4.07 -9.35
C HIS A 111 19.50 -3.94 -8.48
N LEU A 112 19.83 -2.73 -8.03
CA LEU A 112 20.94 -2.44 -7.11
C LEU A 112 20.45 -2.18 -5.67
N TYR A 113 19.13 -2.16 -5.45
CA TYR A 113 18.59 -1.95 -4.11
C TYR A 113 18.97 -3.09 -3.19
N VAL A 114 19.61 -2.76 -2.09
CA VAL A 114 19.93 -3.68 -1.01
C VAL A 114 19.07 -3.29 0.20
N PRO A 115 18.19 -4.18 0.68
CA PRO A 115 17.38 -3.89 1.86
C PRO A 115 18.27 -3.73 3.10
N ASP A 116 17.79 -2.96 4.06
CA ASP A 116 18.35 -2.93 5.40
C ASP A 116 18.23 -4.32 6.08
N GLU A 117 18.98 -4.54 7.15
CA GLU A 117 19.06 -5.83 7.88
C GLU A 117 17.67 -6.40 8.24
N ASN A 118 16.71 -5.52 8.59
CA ASN A 118 15.32 -5.89 8.90
C ASN A 118 14.34 -5.58 7.77
N GLY A 119 14.85 -5.24 6.58
CA GLY A 119 14.06 -4.86 5.43
C GLY A 119 13.70 -6.02 4.52
N GLU A 120 12.76 -5.79 3.62
CA GLU A 120 12.31 -6.74 2.61
C GLU A 120 13.02 -6.49 1.28
N SER A 121 13.50 -7.55 0.61
CA SER A 121 14.03 -7.42 -0.74
C SER A 121 12.91 -7.23 -1.77
N LEU A 122 13.25 -6.64 -2.93
CA LEU A 122 12.29 -6.47 -4.01
C LEU A 122 11.85 -7.82 -4.61
N GLU A 123 12.71 -8.84 -4.55
CA GLU A 123 12.35 -10.20 -4.97
C GLU A 123 11.26 -10.78 -4.05
N ALA A 124 11.42 -10.64 -2.72
CA ALA A 124 10.44 -11.10 -1.75
C ALA A 124 9.10 -10.36 -1.90
N LEU A 125 9.15 -9.03 -2.11
CA LEU A 125 7.97 -8.22 -2.43
C LEU A 125 7.27 -8.74 -3.69
N CYS A 126 8.00 -8.95 -4.78
CA CYS A 126 7.46 -9.47 -6.03
C CYS A 126 6.85 -10.86 -5.86
N GLU A 127 7.49 -11.73 -5.10
CA GLU A 127 7.02 -13.10 -4.91
C GLU A 127 5.71 -13.14 -4.12
N ARG A 128 5.61 -12.39 -2.99
CA ARG A 128 4.36 -12.36 -2.22
C ARG A 128 3.21 -11.70 -2.96
N THR A 129 3.47 -10.60 -3.70
CA THR A 129 2.42 -9.93 -4.48
C THR A 129 1.99 -10.75 -5.69
N LYS A 130 2.91 -11.45 -6.36
CA LYS A 130 2.59 -12.44 -7.39
C LYS A 130 1.74 -13.57 -6.81
N GLY A 131 2.07 -14.05 -5.60
CA GLY A 131 1.26 -15.06 -4.90
C GLY A 131 -0.18 -14.60 -4.68
N PHE A 132 -0.40 -13.32 -4.35
CA PHE A 132 -1.75 -12.75 -4.27
C PHE A 132 -2.45 -12.76 -5.62
N LEU A 133 -1.80 -12.28 -6.67
CA LEU A 133 -2.38 -12.23 -8.03
C LEU A 133 -2.79 -13.62 -8.52
N VAL A 134 -1.90 -14.60 -8.39
CA VAL A 134 -2.10 -15.95 -8.94
C VAL A 134 -3.12 -16.75 -8.12
N ASN A 135 -3.11 -16.62 -6.79
CA ASN A 135 -3.91 -17.49 -5.94
C ASN A 135 -5.26 -16.89 -5.55
N GLU A 136 -5.41 -15.55 -5.64
CA GLU A 136 -6.66 -14.89 -5.26
C GLU A 136 -7.38 -14.25 -6.45
N LEU A 137 -6.69 -13.44 -7.27
CA LEU A 137 -7.35 -12.67 -8.32
C LEU A 137 -7.57 -13.48 -9.61
N MET A 138 -6.59 -14.28 -10.05
CA MET A 138 -6.72 -15.04 -11.31
C MET A 138 -7.82 -16.11 -11.26
N PRO A 139 -7.97 -16.91 -10.18
CA PRO A 139 -9.06 -17.87 -10.09
C PRO A 139 -10.45 -17.21 -10.12
N GLU A 140 -10.59 -16.01 -9.58
CA GLU A 140 -11.85 -15.27 -9.64
C GLU A 140 -12.15 -14.74 -11.04
N ALA A 141 -11.13 -14.38 -11.81
CA ALA A 141 -11.29 -13.95 -13.20
C ALA A 141 -11.79 -15.08 -14.10
N ASP A 142 -11.37 -16.33 -13.83
CA ASP A 142 -11.76 -17.52 -14.59
C ASP A 142 -13.16 -18.03 -14.21
N SER A 143 -13.71 -17.59 -13.09
CA SER A 143 -15.03 -18.00 -12.57
C SER A 143 -16.19 -17.13 -13.05
N LEU A 144 -15.89 -16.04 -13.76
CA LEU A 144 -16.85 -15.09 -14.35
C LEU A 144 -17.04 -15.34 -15.85
#